data_2172081422766f84766e932811d215af
#
_entry.id   2172081422766f84766e932811d215af
#
_cell.length_a   1.000
_cell.length_b   1.000
_cell.length_c   1.000
_cell.angle_alpha   90.00
_cell.angle_beta   90.00
_cell.angle_gamma   90.00
#
_symmetry.space_group_name_H-M   'P 1'
#
loop_
_entity.id
_entity.type
_entity.pdbx_description
1 polymer ?
#
loop_
_entity_poly.entity_id
_entity_poly.type
_entity_poly.pdbx_seq_one_letter_code
_entity_poly.pdbx_strand_id
1 'polypeptide(L)'
;NCFAEARTYEYELPITGQELSVRLEGFEVKENHSFRRPVFSAKKGGLEVKGILKEKVVKINYTADNWETEKEQMEKWMEDQEIYISEPGESICPQCLKVLPAGKVEREDGIYLVKECPEHGKFEALIWEGSLKSYQAWGKTILPPDSVPAALPQKKGCPLDCGLCENHQRRGCCVLLEVTGRCNLQCPTCFAGSGPKGRDVPFEELEKQMRYLMEHGGPFNLQLSGGEPTVREDLEDILRLGKDLGFTFFQLNTNGIRLAEEPGYAEKLKKAGLSCVFLQFDGLKDSVYQVLRGRPLLEIKKKAIDACEKAGLGVVLVPVIAPGVNEDQTGDILLYAKSRMPAVRGVHFQPVSYFGRCSEPAGSYRITIPKMLALMEDQTEGWIHAGDFTGGGATNPYCTFQANYLKQKDGSMKLLAHGEPRASGASEQARDFVARQWSGTDDCCCQEADQKASCCGEKPREETCCCGGSTAGLTLDTSSLDEFLEEMHRNTLAVSGMLFQDAWNLELDRLRRCYILETDSRYGMVPFCIYNLTGSDGRTLYR
;
A
#
# COMPACT_ATOMS: atom_id res chain seq x y z
N ASN A 1 -11.56 -33.50 56.98
CA ASN A 1 -12.45 -33.18 55.85
C ASN A 1 -12.24 -31.69 55.47
N CYS A 2 -11.20 -31.41 54.74
CA CYS A 2 -11.05 -30.09 54.07
C CYS A 2 -11.68 -30.27 52.69
N PHE A 3 -12.84 -29.65 52.48
CA PHE A 3 -13.35 -29.45 51.16
C PHE A 3 -12.49 -28.34 50.49
N ALA A 4 -11.78 -28.67 49.44
CA ALA A 4 -11.16 -27.66 48.60
C ALA A 4 -12.25 -26.73 48.05
N GLU A 5 -12.24 -25.46 48.43
CA GLU A 5 -13.16 -24.48 47.89
C GLU A 5 -12.85 -24.26 46.41
N ALA A 6 -13.81 -24.57 45.56
CA ALA A 6 -13.72 -24.20 44.14
C ALA A 6 -13.79 -22.67 43.98
N ARG A 7 -12.77 -22.08 43.40
CA ARG A 7 -12.74 -20.64 43.11
C ARG A 7 -12.88 -20.41 41.61
N THR A 8 -13.66 -19.41 41.23
CA THR A 8 -13.90 -19.02 39.85
C THR A 8 -13.20 -17.68 39.60
N TYR A 9 -12.38 -17.65 38.60
CA TYR A 9 -11.73 -16.43 38.08
C TYR A 9 -12.31 -16.10 36.72
N GLU A 10 -12.59 -14.84 36.46
CA GLU A 10 -13.04 -14.32 35.20
C GLU A 10 -11.89 -13.52 34.58
N TYR A 11 -11.42 -13.98 33.42
CA TYR A 11 -10.44 -13.27 32.61
C TYR A 11 -11.09 -12.89 31.28
N GLU A 12 -10.94 -11.64 30.87
CA GLU A 12 -11.27 -11.22 29.52
C GLU A 12 -10.07 -11.54 28.61
N LEU A 13 -10.20 -12.61 27.84
CA LEU A 13 -9.19 -12.97 26.85
C LEU A 13 -9.79 -12.78 25.44
N PRO A 14 -9.12 -12.03 24.55
CA PRO A 14 -9.60 -11.79 23.17
C PRO A 14 -9.30 -12.99 22.25
N ILE A 15 -9.59 -14.21 22.68
CA ILE A 15 -9.30 -15.46 21.95
C ILE A 15 -10.56 -16.22 21.56
N THR A 16 -10.50 -16.90 20.40
CA THR A 16 -11.50 -17.86 19.95
C THR A 16 -11.25 -19.27 20.53
N GLY A 17 -12.27 -20.14 20.50
CA GLY A 17 -12.14 -21.49 21.04
C GLY A 17 -11.09 -22.37 20.37
N GLN A 18 -10.85 -22.16 19.08
CA GLN A 18 -9.82 -22.88 18.33
C GLN A 18 -8.39 -22.49 18.76
N GLU A 19 -8.17 -21.23 19.07
CA GLU A 19 -6.86 -20.74 19.52
C GLU A 19 -6.48 -21.28 20.89
N LEU A 20 -7.45 -21.50 21.77
CA LEU A 20 -7.20 -22.08 23.09
C LEU A 20 -6.80 -23.56 23.00
N SER A 21 -7.41 -24.34 22.09
CA SER A 21 -7.13 -25.78 21.93
C SER A 21 -5.71 -26.05 21.42
N VAL A 22 -5.18 -25.22 20.54
CA VAL A 22 -3.80 -25.34 20.00
C VAL A 22 -2.74 -25.04 21.06
N ARG A 23 -3.08 -24.27 22.11
CA ARG A 23 -2.11 -23.79 23.11
C ARG A 23 -2.08 -24.57 24.40
N LEU A 24 -3.03 -25.46 24.60
CA LEU A 24 -3.01 -26.38 25.72
C LEU A 24 -2.14 -27.61 25.42
N GLU A 25 -0.98 -27.39 24.78
CA GLU A 25 -0.03 -28.45 24.45
C GLU A 25 0.39 -29.21 25.72
N GLY A 26 0.12 -30.50 25.74
CA GLY A 26 0.32 -31.36 26.91
C GLY A 26 -0.86 -31.40 27.90
N PHE A 27 -1.99 -30.75 27.60
CA PHE A 27 -3.25 -30.93 28.29
C PHE A 27 -4.15 -31.90 27.49
N GLU A 28 -4.94 -32.69 28.20
CA GLU A 28 -5.99 -33.50 27.59
C GLU A 28 -7.24 -32.62 27.45
N VAL A 29 -7.46 -32.07 26.22
CA VAL A 29 -8.57 -31.14 25.94
C VAL A 29 -9.80 -31.88 25.49
N LYS A 30 -10.95 -31.62 26.10
CA LYS A 30 -12.26 -32.16 25.69
C LYS A 30 -13.20 -31.00 25.39
N GLU A 31 -13.66 -30.93 24.13
CA GLU A 31 -14.68 -29.97 23.70
C GLU A 31 -16.06 -30.64 23.71
N ASN A 32 -17.07 -29.94 24.21
CA ASN A 32 -18.45 -30.43 24.17
C ASN A 32 -19.32 -29.45 23.38
N HIS A 33 -19.64 -29.81 22.15
CA HIS A 33 -20.41 -29.00 21.20
C HIS A 33 -21.94 -29.10 21.37
N SER A 34 -22.44 -29.77 22.42
CA SER A 34 -23.87 -30.02 22.59
C SER A 34 -24.70 -28.82 23.07
N PHE A 35 -24.11 -27.69 23.33
CA PHE A 35 -24.78 -26.47 23.77
C PHE A 35 -24.54 -25.30 22.85
N ARG A 36 -25.46 -24.31 22.85
CA ARG A 36 -25.33 -23.05 22.11
C ARG A 36 -24.10 -22.20 22.50
N ARG A 37 -23.27 -22.70 23.41
CA ARG A 37 -22.00 -22.11 23.86
C ARG A 37 -20.99 -23.22 23.99
N PRO A 38 -19.88 -23.20 23.25
CA PRO A 38 -18.84 -24.22 23.40
C PRO A 38 -18.23 -24.15 24.80
N VAL A 39 -18.16 -25.32 25.44
CA VAL A 39 -17.54 -25.52 26.75
C VAL A 39 -16.28 -26.36 26.52
N PHE A 40 -15.15 -25.91 27.00
CA PHE A 40 -13.93 -26.72 26.99
C PHE A 40 -13.54 -27.16 28.40
N SER A 41 -12.86 -28.28 28.50
CA SER A 41 -12.14 -28.70 29.70
C SER A 41 -10.75 -29.20 29.32
N ALA A 42 -9.75 -28.81 30.04
CA ALA A 42 -8.37 -29.23 29.84
C ALA A 42 -7.78 -29.73 31.16
N LYS A 43 -7.06 -30.87 31.14
CA LYS A 43 -6.44 -31.48 32.32
C LYS A 43 -4.96 -31.74 32.10
N LYS A 44 -4.15 -31.39 33.10
CA LYS A 44 -2.72 -31.72 33.17
C LYS A 44 -2.32 -31.97 34.61
N GLY A 45 -1.93 -33.18 34.96
CA GLY A 45 -1.67 -33.55 36.36
C GLY A 45 -2.90 -33.37 37.26
N GLY A 46 -2.76 -32.70 38.40
CA GLY A 46 -3.86 -32.35 39.31
C GLY A 46 -4.64 -31.09 38.94
N LEU A 47 -4.26 -30.41 37.86
CA LEU A 47 -4.87 -29.19 37.37
C LEU A 47 -6.00 -29.47 36.39
N GLU A 48 -7.20 -28.95 36.66
CA GLU A 48 -8.32 -28.99 35.71
C GLU A 48 -8.81 -27.57 35.42
N VAL A 49 -8.74 -27.16 34.14
CA VAL A 49 -9.23 -25.89 33.64
C VAL A 49 -10.53 -26.13 32.90
N LYS A 50 -11.61 -25.46 33.28
CA LYS A 50 -12.91 -25.50 32.60
C LYS A 50 -13.32 -24.09 32.20
N GLY A 51 -13.77 -23.91 30.97
CA GLY A 51 -14.19 -22.61 30.48
C GLY A 51 -15.41 -22.65 29.57
N ILE A 52 -16.12 -21.53 29.50
CA ILE A 52 -17.20 -21.28 28.58
C ILE A 52 -16.70 -20.18 27.62
N LEU A 53 -16.64 -20.50 26.32
CA LEU A 53 -16.32 -19.53 25.31
C LEU A 53 -17.54 -18.64 25.03
N LYS A 54 -17.53 -17.43 25.55
CA LYS A 54 -18.37 -16.34 25.08
C LYS A 54 -17.52 -15.46 24.18
N GLU A 55 -18.15 -14.78 23.24
CA GLU A 55 -17.49 -13.74 22.46
C GLU A 55 -16.59 -12.88 23.36
N LYS A 56 -15.29 -13.12 23.36
CA LYS A 56 -14.22 -12.43 24.08
C LYS A 56 -14.08 -12.63 25.60
N VAL A 57 -14.84 -13.54 26.25
CA VAL A 57 -14.67 -13.79 27.69
C VAL A 57 -14.52 -15.29 27.93
N VAL A 58 -13.40 -15.70 28.48
CA VAL A 58 -13.16 -17.05 28.95
C VAL A 58 -13.32 -17.07 30.47
N LYS A 59 -14.30 -17.82 30.97
CA LYS A 59 -14.44 -18.09 32.40
C LYS A 59 -13.67 -19.35 32.73
N ILE A 60 -12.62 -19.23 33.49
CA ILE A 60 -11.80 -20.36 33.92
C ILE A 60 -12.21 -20.72 35.34
N ASN A 61 -12.79 -21.90 35.51
CA ASN A 61 -13.09 -22.47 36.82
C ASN A 61 -11.93 -23.37 37.24
N TYR A 62 -11.38 -23.11 38.38
CA TYR A 62 -10.18 -23.74 38.85
C TYR A 62 -10.42 -24.53 40.12
N THR A 63 -9.98 -25.77 40.19
CA THR A 63 -10.03 -26.62 41.37
C THR A 63 -8.67 -27.30 41.56
N ALA A 64 -7.98 -26.97 42.65
CA ALA A 64 -6.69 -27.57 42.94
C ALA A 64 -6.49 -27.75 44.44
N ASP A 65 -5.79 -28.78 44.84
CA ASP A 65 -5.50 -29.10 46.24
C ASP A 65 -4.45 -28.14 46.85
N ASN A 66 -3.70 -27.39 46.04
CA ASN A 66 -2.63 -26.48 46.47
C ASN A 66 -2.71 -25.14 45.70
N TRP A 67 -3.78 -24.41 45.98
CA TRP A 67 -4.22 -23.22 45.26
C TRP A 67 -3.15 -22.14 45.03
N GLU A 68 -2.39 -21.79 46.10
CA GLU A 68 -1.44 -20.65 45.99
C GLU A 68 -0.29 -20.92 45.04
N THR A 69 0.30 -22.14 45.12
CA THR A 69 1.41 -22.53 44.25
C THR A 69 0.98 -22.74 42.79
N GLU A 70 -0.22 -23.27 42.59
CA GLU A 70 -0.74 -23.54 41.23
C GLU A 70 -1.32 -22.29 40.60
N LYS A 71 -1.80 -21.33 41.38
CA LYS A 71 -2.20 -20.00 40.93
C LYS A 71 -0.99 -19.24 40.34
N GLU A 72 0.14 -19.18 41.08
CA GLU A 72 1.36 -18.55 40.60
C GLU A 72 1.89 -19.20 39.31
N GLN A 73 1.82 -20.54 39.23
CA GLN A 73 2.25 -21.27 38.02
C GLN A 73 1.32 -20.97 36.83
N MET A 74 0.02 -20.83 37.06
CA MET A 74 -0.95 -20.52 36.02
C MET A 74 -0.86 -19.05 35.57
N GLU A 75 -0.70 -18.12 36.50
CA GLU A 75 -0.49 -16.71 36.19
C GLU A 75 0.79 -16.54 35.35
N LYS A 76 1.90 -17.17 35.77
CA LYS A 76 3.14 -17.18 35.02
C LYS A 76 2.99 -17.86 33.65
N TRP A 77 2.25 -18.98 33.57
CA TRP A 77 1.97 -19.62 32.29
C TRP A 77 1.11 -18.73 31.37
N MET A 78 0.14 -18.00 31.92
CA MET A 78 -0.68 -17.05 31.15
C MET A 78 0.13 -15.84 30.68
N GLU A 79 1.07 -15.34 31.49
CA GLU A 79 2.00 -14.27 31.12
C GLU A 79 2.98 -14.73 30.02
N ASP A 80 3.41 -15.99 30.06
CA ASP A 80 4.37 -16.56 29.08
C ASP A 80 3.70 -16.94 27.75
N GLN A 81 2.34 -16.99 27.63
CA GLN A 81 1.66 -17.37 26.41
C GLN A 81 1.36 -16.16 25.52
N GLU A 82 1.79 -16.22 24.27
CA GLU A 82 1.35 -15.28 23.26
C GLU A 82 -0.09 -15.57 22.85
N ILE A 83 -0.97 -14.61 23.10
CA ILE A 83 -2.38 -14.72 22.72
C ILE A 83 -2.56 -14.12 21.34
N TYR A 84 -2.82 -14.94 20.34
CA TYR A 84 -3.11 -14.47 18.99
C TYR A 84 -4.52 -13.90 18.89
N ILE A 85 -4.63 -12.72 18.26
CA ILE A 85 -5.89 -11.99 18.10
C ILE A 85 -6.71 -12.42 16.88
N SER A 86 -6.15 -13.32 16.06
CA SER A 86 -6.78 -13.87 14.86
C SER A 86 -6.25 -15.27 14.59
N GLU A 87 -6.92 -16.03 13.72
CA GLU A 87 -6.36 -17.28 13.21
C GLU A 87 -4.96 -17.07 12.63
N PRO A 88 -4.02 -17.99 12.86
CA PRO A 88 -2.70 -17.93 12.27
C PRO A 88 -2.77 -17.87 10.74
N GLY A 89 -2.10 -16.89 10.15
CA GLY A 89 -1.91 -16.77 8.72
C GLY A 89 -0.54 -17.29 8.30
N GLU A 90 -0.12 -16.89 7.11
CA GLU A 90 1.18 -17.25 6.55
C GLU A 90 2.04 -16.01 6.35
N SER A 91 3.33 -16.15 6.62
CA SER A 91 4.37 -15.16 6.40
C SER A 91 5.62 -15.85 5.85
N ILE A 92 6.75 -15.16 5.88
CA ILE A 92 8.05 -15.72 5.49
C ILE A 92 9.12 -15.42 6.54
N CYS A 93 10.16 -16.26 6.58
CA CYS A 93 11.35 -15.98 7.36
C CYS A 93 12.16 -14.83 6.73
N PRO A 94 12.55 -13.78 7.48
CA PRO A 94 13.35 -12.69 6.94
C PRO A 94 14.77 -13.10 6.50
N GLN A 95 15.26 -14.24 6.96
CA GLN A 95 16.59 -14.73 6.62
C GLN A 95 16.57 -15.74 5.46
N CYS A 96 15.80 -16.82 5.55
CA CYS A 96 15.82 -17.88 4.53
C CYS A 96 14.67 -17.77 3.51
N LEU A 97 13.73 -16.84 3.68
CA LEU A 97 12.55 -16.61 2.83
C LEU A 97 11.59 -17.80 2.73
N LYS A 98 11.72 -18.81 3.61
CA LYS A 98 10.78 -19.93 3.71
C LYS A 98 9.44 -19.44 4.27
N VAL A 99 8.36 -20.01 3.77
CA VAL A 99 7.01 -19.75 4.29
C VAL A 99 6.88 -20.30 5.70
N LEU A 100 6.31 -19.53 6.60
CA LEU A 100 6.12 -19.83 8.01
C LEU A 100 4.68 -19.52 8.42
N PRO A 101 4.13 -20.27 9.36
CA PRO A 101 2.96 -19.81 10.10
C PRO A 101 3.30 -18.51 10.84
N ALA A 102 2.33 -17.61 10.90
CA ALA A 102 2.48 -16.33 11.60
C ALA A 102 1.17 -15.94 12.26
N GLY A 103 1.25 -15.34 13.43
CA GLY A 103 0.10 -14.85 14.18
C GLY A 103 0.22 -13.38 14.53
N LYS A 104 -0.90 -12.78 14.89
CA LYS A 104 -0.95 -11.40 15.38
C LYS A 104 -1.16 -11.40 16.89
N VAL A 105 -0.37 -10.60 17.58
CA VAL A 105 -0.39 -10.52 19.04
C VAL A 105 -0.60 -9.07 19.46
N GLU A 106 -1.51 -8.81 20.39
CA GLU A 106 -1.66 -7.50 21.03
C GLU A 106 -0.65 -7.38 22.17
N ARG A 107 0.08 -6.27 22.17
CA ARG A 107 0.96 -5.86 23.27
C ARG A 107 0.53 -4.48 23.76
N GLU A 108 1.16 -3.98 24.82
CA GLU A 108 0.84 -2.71 25.44
C GLU A 108 0.86 -1.52 24.46
N ASP A 109 1.79 -1.52 23.52
CA ASP A 109 2.03 -0.44 22.54
C ASP A 109 1.39 -0.69 21.16
N GLY A 110 0.90 -1.91 20.88
CA GLY A 110 0.30 -2.19 19.58
C GLY A 110 0.14 -3.66 19.21
N ILE A 111 -0.14 -3.87 17.93
CA ILE A 111 -0.32 -5.19 17.34
C ILE A 111 0.97 -5.60 16.61
N TYR A 112 1.46 -6.78 16.92
CA TYR A 112 2.67 -7.35 16.37
C TYR A 112 2.36 -8.58 15.52
N LEU A 113 3.03 -8.70 14.36
CA LEU A 113 3.12 -9.94 13.61
C LEU A 113 4.26 -10.77 14.17
N VAL A 114 3.97 -11.97 14.65
CA VAL A 114 4.92 -12.89 15.27
C VAL A 114 5.01 -14.16 14.45
N LYS A 115 6.23 -14.64 14.25
CA LYS A 115 6.53 -15.87 13.51
C LYS A 115 7.82 -16.51 14.02
N GLU A 116 7.92 -17.82 13.88
CA GLU A 116 9.09 -18.56 14.31
C GLU A 116 9.63 -19.44 13.19
N CYS A 117 10.90 -19.28 12.87
CA CYS A 117 11.61 -20.11 11.91
C CYS A 117 12.39 -21.20 12.67
N PRO A 118 12.24 -22.49 12.31
CA PRO A 118 12.99 -23.56 12.96
C PRO A 118 14.53 -23.41 12.88
N GLU A 119 15.02 -22.70 11.85
CA GLU A 119 16.44 -22.50 11.61
C GLU A 119 16.97 -21.17 12.19
N HIS A 120 16.09 -20.14 12.33
CA HIS A 120 16.51 -18.75 12.61
C HIS A 120 15.81 -18.14 13.84
N GLY A 121 14.95 -18.91 14.52
CA GLY A 121 14.27 -18.48 15.74
C GLY A 121 13.11 -17.52 15.47
N LYS A 122 12.75 -16.79 16.50
CA LYS A 122 11.57 -15.93 16.56
C LYS A 122 11.82 -14.57 15.92
N PHE A 123 10.82 -14.08 15.16
CA PHE A 123 10.78 -12.75 14.58
C PHE A 123 9.45 -12.08 14.93
N GLU A 124 9.51 -10.80 15.20
CA GLU A 124 8.33 -9.98 15.42
C GLU A 124 8.47 -8.62 14.73
N ALA A 125 7.34 -8.06 14.32
CA ALA A 125 7.28 -6.74 13.70
C ALA A 125 6.01 -6.01 14.14
N LEU A 126 6.14 -4.78 14.61
CA LEU A 126 5.01 -3.89 14.86
C LEU A 126 4.28 -3.62 13.54
N ILE A 127 2.98 -3.93 13.48
CA ILE A 127 2.15 -3.70 12.28
C ILE A 127 1.07 -2.64 12.51
N TRP A 128 0.79 -2.30 13.77
CA TRP A 128 -0.22 -1.31 14.13
C TRP A 128 0.08 -0.74 15.52
N GLU A 129 0.28 0.56 15.65
CA GLU A 129 0.29 1.25 16.94
C GLU A 129 -1.15 1.49 17.43
N GLY A 130 -1.44 1.08 18.67
CA GLY A 130 -2.75 1.23 19.28
C GLY A 130 -3.46 -0.10 19.54
N SER A 131 -4.69 0.00 20.03
CA SER A 131 -5.46 -1.15 20.53
C SER A 131 -5.99 -2.06 19.41
N LEU A 132 -6.30 -3.31 19.78
CA LEU A 132 -7.03 -4.26 18.93
C LEU A 132 -8.33 -3.66 18.36
N LYS A 133 -9.06 -2.88 19.18
CA LYS A 133 -10.29 -2.23 18.74
C LYS A 133 -10.04 -1.26 17.57
N SER A 134 -8.97 -0.47 17.62
CA SER A 134 -8.60 0.45 16.52
C SER A 134 -8.16 -0.31 15.28
N TYR A 135 -7.38 -1.37 15.43
CA TYR A 135 -6.97 -2.26 14.36
C TYR A 135 -8.17 -2.88 13.64
N GLN A 136 -9.09 -3.49 14.39
CA GLN A 136 -10.29 -4.09 13.82
C GLN A 136 -11.24 -3.07 13.19
N ALA A 137 -11.34 -1.86 13.77
CA ALA A 137 -12.15 -0.78 13.20
C ALA A 137 -11.63 -0.33 11.84
N TRP A 138 -10.32 -0.27 11.65
CA TRP A 138 -9.69 0.08 10.38
C TRP A 138 -9.91 -1.01 9.31
N GLY A 139 -9.83 -2.27 9.70
CA GLY A 139 -9.95 -3.42 8.80
C GLY A 139 -11.36 -3.75 8.31
N LYS A 140 -12.39 -3.00 8.67
CA LYS A 140 -13.81 -3.35 8.36
C LYS A 140 -14.14 -3.39 6.87
N THR A 141 -13.40 -2.69 6.04
CA THR A 141 -13.70 -2.53 4.60
C THR A 141 -12.86 -3.47 3.73
N ILE A 142 -12.98 -4.77 3.95
CA ILE A 142 -12.35 -5.75 3.05
C ILE A 142 -13.36 -6.12 1.95
N LEU A 143 -13.10 -5.66 0.73
CA LEU A 143 -13.94 -5.97 -0.41
C LEU A 143 -13.79 -7.43 -0.86
N PRO A 144 -14.83 -8.05 -1.43
CA PRO A 144 -14.75 -9.39 -2.00
C PRO A 144 -13.68 -9.47 -3.12
N PRO A 145 -13.15 -10.66 -3.43
CA PRO A 145 -12.21 -10.85 -4.53
C PRO A 145 -12.76 -10.40 -5.88
N ASP A 146 -11.88 -9.85 -6.74
CA ASP A 146 -12.18 -9.68 -8.15
C ASP A 146 -12.11 -11.04 -8.89
N SER A 147 -12.83 -11.18 -10.01
CA SER A 147 -12.58 -12.28 -10.93
C SER A 147 -11.27 -12.01 -11.69
N VAL A 148 -10.22 -12.70 -11.31
CA VAL A 148 -8.90 -12.60 -11.96
C VAL A 148 -8.68 -13.84 -12.81
N PRO A 149 -8.48 -13.71 -14.15
CA PRO A 149 -8.06 -14.84 -14.96
C PRO A 149 -6.67 -15.28 -14.49
N ALA A 150 -6.54 -16.55 -14.08
CA ALA A 150 -5.25 -17.10 -13.70
C ALA A 150 -4.34 -17.16 -14.94
N ALA A 151 -3.20 -16.48 -14.87
CA ALA A 151 -2.22 -16.51 -15.94
C ALA A 151 -1.33 -17.76 -15.88
N LEU A 152 -1.06 -18.27 -14.67
CA LEU A 152 -0.16 -19.38 -14.43
C LEU A 152 -0.73 -20.37 -13.40
N PRO A 153 -0.56 -21.68 -13.62
CA PRO A 153 -0.92 -22.68 -12.63
C PRO A 153 0.06 -22.66 -11.44
N GLN A 154 -0.44 -22.88 -10.25
CA GLN A 154 0.37 -23.01 -9.05
C GLN A 154 1.17 -24.32 -9.02
N LYS A 155 2.47 -24.24 -8.69
CA LYS A 155 3.35 -25.42 -8.53
C LYS A 155 4.02 -25.46 -7.16
N LYS A 156 4.49 -24.32 -6.65
CA LYS A 156 5.24 -24.21 -5.38
C LYS A 156 4.45 -23.49 -4.28
N GLY A 157 3.34 -22.87 -4.63
CA GLY A 157 2.52 -22.09 -3.71
C GLY A 157 2.96 -20.63 -3.54
N CYS A 158 2.10 -19.84 -2.93
CA CYS A 158 2.40 -18.43 -2.61
C CYS A 158 3.53 -18.35 -1.55
N PRO A 159 4.53 -17.49 -1.72
CA PRO A 159 4.70 -16.45 -2.75
C PRO A 159 5.63 -16.86 -3.91
N LEU A 160 5.87 -18.14 -4.13
CA LEU A 160 6.91 -18.65 -5.04
C LEU A 160 6.46 -18.81 -6.51
N ASP A 161 5.16 -18.75 -6.76
CA ASP A 161 4.54 -18.86 -8.09
C ASP A 161 3.83 -17.55 -8.48
N CYS A 162 4.40 -16.37 -8.14
CA CYS A 162 3.78 -15.10 -8.52
C CYS A 162 3.92 -14.83 -10.02
N GLY A 163 2.94 -14.19 -10.58
CA GLY A 163 2.74 -13.90 -12.00
C GLY A 163 1.24 -13.89 -12.31
N LEU A 164 0.40 -13.46 -11.35
CA LEU A 164 -1.06 -13.62 -11.29
C LEU A 164 -1.47 -15.10 -11.32
N CYS A 165 -1.09 -15.83 -10.28
CA CYS A 165 -1.52 -17.20 -10.07
C CYS A 165 -3.01 -17.28 -9.64
N GLU A 166 -3.57 -18.48 -9.64
CA GLU A 166 -4.99 -18.73 -9.26
C GLU A 166 -5.37 -18.23 -7.87
N ASN A 167 -4.42 -18.04 -6.95
CA ASN A 167 -4.69 -17.52 -5.61
C ASN A 167 -4.70 -15.99 -5.53
N HIS A 168 -4.37 -15.29 -6.60
CA HIS A 168 -4.41 -13.84 -6.61
C HIS A 168 -5.85 -13.34 -6.71
N GLN A 169 -6.23 -12.39 -5.85
CA GLN A 169 -7.63 -12.00 -5.62
C GLN A 169 -7.97 -10.61 -6.17
N ARG A 170 -7.02 -9.93 -6.84
CA ARG A 170 -7.21 -8.59 -7.39
C ARG A 170 -6.69 -8.45 -8.80
N ARG A 171 -7.44 -7.78 -9.65
CA ARG A 171 -6.89 -7.26 -10.92
C ARG A 171 -5.94 -6.11 -10.60
N GLY A 172 -4.87 -5.99 -11.36
CA GLY A 172 -4.00 -4.82 -11.26
C GLY A 172 -4.76 -3.54 -11.58
N CYS A 173 -4.55 -2.50 -10.80
CA CYS A 173 -4.99 -1.16 -11.15
C CYS A 173 -3.82 -0.38 -11.73
N CYS A 174 -2.65 -0.59 -11.19
CA CYS A 174 -1.42 0.10 -11.54
C CYS A 174 -0.29 -0.92 -11.70
N VAL A 175 0.45 -0.81 -12.80
CA VAL A 175 1.59 -1.68 -13.08
C VAL A 175 2.84 -0.85 -13.27
N LEU A 176 3.88 -1.19 -12.50
CA LEU A 176 5.20 -0.61 -12.65
C LEU A 176 5.92 -1.33 -13.81
N LEU A 177 6.47 -0.52 -14.72
CA LEU A 177 7.36 -0.95 -15.79
C LEU A 177 8.75 -0.38 -15.51
N GLU A 178 9.67 -1.22 -15.09
CA GLU A 178 11.05 -0.81 -14.92
C GLU A 178 11.71 -0.64 -16.32
N VAL A 179 11.93 0.61 -16.70
CA VAL A 179 12.52 0.90 -18.01
C VAL A 179 14.06 0.87 -17.98
N THR A 180 14.66 1.02 -16.81
CA THR A 180 16.13 1.04 -16.64
C THR A 180 16.54 0.64 -15.23
N GLY A 181 17.68 -0.04 -15.11
CA GLY A 181 18.37 -0.22 -13.82
C GLY A 181 19.37 0.90 -13.53
N ARG A 182 19.62 1.84 -14.48
CA ARG A 182 20.52 2.99 -14.28
C ARG A 182 19.83 4.07 -13.45
N CYS A 183 20.63 4.74 -12.60
CA CYS A 183 20.18 5.92 -11.84
C CYS A 183 21.31 6.93 -11.73
N ASN A 184 21.00 8.22 -11.84
CA ASN A 184 21.95 9.32 -11.61
C ASN A 184 22.15 9.63 -10.10
N LEU A 185 21.51 8.85 -9.22
CA LEU A 185 21.72 8.83 -7.78
C LEU A 185 22.17 7.44 -7.32
N GLN A 186 22.75 7.38 -6.11
CA GLN A 186 23.08 6.15 -5.40
C GLN A 186 22.59 6.26 -3.96
N CYS A 187 21.28 6.35 -3.81
CA CYS A 187 20.64 6.57 -2.53
C CYS A 187 21.02 5.47 -1.51
N PRO A 188 21.31 5.83 -0.24
CA PRO A 188 21.53 4.87 0.84
C PRO A 188 20.34 3.92 1.03
N THR A 189 19.13 4.43 0.86
CA THR A 189 17.88 3.65 0.87
C THR A 189 17.27 3.63 -0.52
N CYS A 190 17.20 2.46 -1.16
CA CYS A 190 16.70 2.30 -2.52
C CYS A 190 16.09 0.91 -2.71
N PHE A 191 14.77 0.84 -2.92
CA PHE A 191 14.05 -0.43 -3.08
C PHE A 191 14.55 -1.25 -4.28
N ALA A 192 14.91 -0.58 -5.38
CA ALA A 192 15.43 -1.23 -6.58
C ALA A 192 16.93 -1.54 -6.52
N GLY A 193 17.65 -1.09 -5.49
CA GLY A 193 19.11 -1.24 -5.42
C GLY A 193 19.89 -0.55 -6.53
N SER A 194 19.24 0.31 -7.32
CA SER A 194 19.75 0.92 -8.55
C SER A 194 20.92 1.88 -8.33
N GLY A 195 21.63 2.21 -9.40
CA GLY A 195 22.76 3.12 -9.39
C GLY A 195 23.36 3.34 -10.81
N PRO A 196 24.49 4.08 -10.91
CA PRO A 196 25.04 4.48 -12.22
C PRO A 196 25.47 3.31 -13.14
N LYS A 197 25.73 2.14 -12.56
CA LYS A 197 26.19 0.93 -13.29
C LYS A 197 25.05 0.03 -13.80
N GLY A 198 23.79 0.40 -13.58
CA GLY A 198 22.63 -0.32 -14.10
C GLY A 198 22.60 -0.40 -15.63
N ARG A 199 21.66 -1.15 -16.19
CA ARG A 199 21.46 -1.29 -17.63
C ARG A 199 20.04 -0.88 -17.99
N ASP A 200 19.87 -0.36 -19.21
CA ASP A 200 18.57 -0.12 -19.78
C ASP A 200 17.92 -1.45 -20.18
N VAL A 201 16.62 -1.55 -19.96
CA VAL A 201 15.83 -2.63 -20.54
C VAL A 201 15.74 -2.37 -22.06
N PRO A 202 16.03 -3.37 -22.91
CA PRO A 202 15.92 -3.21 -24.36
C PRO A 202 14.53 -2.76 -24.78
N PHE A 203 14.43 -1.89 -25.81
CA PHE A 203 13.15 -1.34 -26.25
C PHE A 203 12.16 -2.44 -26.67
N GLU A 204 12.63 -3.45 -27.39
CA GLU A 204 11.83 -4.61 -27.82
C GLU A 204 11.32 -5.44 -26.64
N GLU A 205 12.05 -5.44 -25.54
CA GLU A 205 11.64 -6.12 -24.32
C GLU A 205 10.53 -5.35 -23.59
N LEU A 206 10.62 -4.00 -23.57
CA LEU A 206 9.54 -3.14 -23.06
C LEU A 206 8.27 -3.29 -23.89
N GLU A 207 8.39 -3.37 -25.22
CA GLU A 207 7.25 -3.64 -26.11
C GLU A 207 6.57 -4.97 -25.78
N LYS A 208 7.34 -6.05 -25.61
CA LYS A 208 6.80 -7.36 -25.23
C LYS A 208 6.07 -7.31 -23.91
N GLN A 209 6.64 -6.63 -22.90
CA GLN A 209 5.99 -6.47 -21.60
C GLN A 209 4.69 -5.67 -21.71
N MET A 210 4.66 -4.57 -22.45
CA MET A 210 3.44 -3.78 -22.66
C MET A 210 2.36 -4.58 -23.40
N ARG A 211 2.71 -5.35 -24.44
CA ARG A 211 1.76 -6.25 -25.14
C ARG A 211 1.22 -7.32 -24.20
N TYR A 212 2.08 -7.93 -23.39
CA TYR A 212 1.66 -8.90 -22.38
C TYR A 212 0.65 -8.29 -21.40
N LEU A 213 0.86 -7.05 -20.94
CA LEU A 213 -0.09 -6.36 -20.05
C LEU A 213 -1.45 -6.16 -20.72
N MET A 214 -1.48 -5.76 -22.00
CA MET A 214 -2.74 -5.58 -22.73
C MET A 214 -3.50 -6.90 -22.90
N GLU A 215 -2.80 -8.01 -23.17
CA GLU A 215 -3.39 -9.34 -23.33
C GLU A 215 -3.93 -9.93 -22.00
N HIS A 216 -3.37 -9.49 -20.85
CA HIS A 216 -3.68 -10.04 -19.54
C HIS A 216 -4.48 -9.08 -18.62
N GLY A 217 -5.38 -8.30 -19.19
CA GLY A 217 -6.34 -7.49 -18.43
C GLY A 217 -6.14 -5.98 -18.51
N GLY A 218 -5.23 -5.50 -19.35
CA GLY A 218 -5.02 -4.08 -19.63
C GLY A 218 -6.24 -3.41 -20.33
N PRO A 219 -6.17 -2.08 -20.53
CA PRO A 219 -5.08 -1.22 -20.11
C PRO A 219 -5.02 -0.99 -18.60
N PHE A 220 -3.80 -0.92 -18.07
CA PHE A 220 -3.52 -0.52 -16.69
C PHE A 220 -3.03 0.93 -16.64
N ASN A 221 -3.05 1.57 -15.47
CA ASN A 221 -2.25 2.76 -15.23
C ASN A 221 -0.78 2.36 -15.21
N LEU A 222 -0.01 2.80 -16.21
CA LEU A 222 1.37 2.40 -16.39
C LEU A 222 2.31 3.37 -15.66
N GLN A 223 3.11 2.85 -14.72
CA GLN A 223 4.11 3.61 -13.99
C GLN A 223 5.50 3.32 -14.55
N LEU A 224 6.10 4.27 -15.24
CA LEU A 224 7.49 4.18 -15.68
C LEU A 224 8.41 4.35 -14.47
N SER A 225 9.21 3.34 -14.18
CA SER A 225 10.00 3.21 -12.97
C SER A 225 11.37 2.55 -13.26
N GLY A 226 11.99 2.01 -12.22
CA GLY A 226 13.29 1.34 -12.25
C GLY A 226 14.32 2.06 -11.39
N GLY A 227 15.49 2.40 -11.96
CA GLY A 227 16.43 3.33 -11.34
C GLY A 227 15.90 4.76 -11.42
N GLU A 228 16.29 5.47 -12.47
CA GLU A 228 15.74 6.79 -12.82
C GLU A 228 15.34 6.77 -14.30
N PRO A 229 14.04 6.74 -14.62
CA PRO A 229 13.59 6.64 -16.02
C PRO A 229 14.11 7.77 -16.91
N THR A 230 14.27 8.99 -16.36
CA THR A 230 14.71 10.15 -17.13
C THR A 230 16.17 10.10 -17.57
N VAL A 231 16.97 9.11 -17.14
CA VAL A 231 18.34 8.91 -17.69
C VAL A 231 18.33 8.24 -19.05
N ARG A 232 17.17 7.73 -19.51
CA ARG A 232 16.99 7.21 -20.87
C ARG A 232 16.77 8.35 -21.86
N GLU A 233 17.39 8.23 -23.04
CA GLU A 233 17.19 9.21 -24.11
C GLU A 233 15.94 8.92 -24.96
N ASP A 234 15.45 7.67 -24.95
CA ASP A 234 14.30 7.20 -25.72
C ASP A 234 13.00 7.11 -24.88
N LEU A 235 12.93 7.81 -23.72
CA LEU A 235 11.76 7.77 -22.83
C LEU A 235 10.48 8.27 -23.53
N GLU A 236 10.60 9.28 -24.41
CA GLU A 236 9.50 9.78 -25.24
C GLU A 236 8.96 8.71 -26.19
N ASP A 237 9.85 7.90 -26.79
CA ASP A 237 9.44 6.82 -27.72
C ASP A 237 8.75 5.67 -26.97
N ILE A 238 9.17 5.38 -25.72
CA ILE A 238 8.50 4.43 -24.84
C ILE A 238 7.07 4.89 -24.53
N LEU A 239 6.87 6.18 -24.25
CA LEU A 239 5.53 6.76 -24.02
C LEU A 239 4.65 6.64 -25.28
N ARG A 240 5.19 6.99 -26.45
CA ARG A 240 4.48 6.87 -27.75
C ARG A 240 4.09 5.43 -28.05
N LEU A 241 5.02 4.50 -27.88
CA LEU A 241 4.75 3.06 -28.01
C LEU A 241 3.59 2.61 -27.13
N GLY A 242 3.60 3.00 -25.87
CA GLY A 242 2.52 2.64 -24.94
C GLY A 242 1.16 3.20 -25.38
N LYS A 243 1.12 4.46 -25.86
CA LYS A 243 -0.11 5.04 -26.45
C LYS A 243 -0.59 4.26 -27.68
N ASP A 244 0.31 3.91 -28.59
CA ASP A 244 -0.02 3.16 -29.80
C ASP A 244 -0.54 1.76 -29.47
N LEU A 245 -0.12 1.18 -28.34
CA LEU A 245 -0.63 -0.09 -27.82
C LEU A 245 -1.95 0.05 -27.06
N GLY A 246 -2.43 1.26 -26.80
CA GLY A 246 -3.74 1.51 -26.17
C GLY A 246 -3.71 1.86 -24.69
N PHE A 247 -2.55 2.11 -24.09
CA PHE A 247 -2.50 2.67 -22.73
C PHE A 247 -2.93 4.15 -22.74
N THR A 248 -3.73 4.53 -21.76
CA THR A 248 -4.33 5.88 -21.67
C THR A 248 -3.75 6.72 -20.54
N PHE A 249 -3.03 6.14 -19.60
CA PHE A 249 -2.47 6.83 -18.46
C PHE A 249 -1.03 6.40 -18.17
N PHE A 250 -0.13 7.37 -18.15
CA PHE A 250 1.29 7.18 -17.88
C PHE A 250 1.73 8.05 -16.72
N GLN A 251 2.29 7.43 -15.70
CA GLN A 251 2.90 8.06 -14.55
C GLN A 251 4.42 7.90 -14.62
N LEU A 252 5.15 8.96 -14.34
CA LEU A 252 6.61 8.93 -14.27
C LEU A 252 7.06 9.00 -12.80
N ASN A 253 7.68 7.93 -12.32
CA ASN A 253 8.33 7.92 -11.02
C ASN A 253 9.75 8.44 -11.18
N THR A 254 10.07 9.62 -10.62
CA THR A 254 11.36 10.28 -10.88
C THR A 254 11.91 11.03 -9.67
N ASN A 255 13.23 11.13 -9.63
CA ASN A 255 13.92 12.02 -8.69
C ASN A 255 13.87 13.51 -9.10
N GLY A 256 13.43 13.82 -10.33
CA GLY A 256 13.18 15.17 -10.82
C GLY A 256 14.41 15.94 -11.29
N ILE A 257 15.62 15.37 -11.27
CA ILE A 257 16.85 16.11 -11.62
C ILE A 257 16.79 16.58 -13.07
N ARG A 258 16.49 15.70 -14.03
CA ARG A 258 16.43 16.10 -15.46
C ARG A 258 15.28 17.06 -15.75
N LEU A 259 14.14 16.92 -15.08
CA LEU A 259 13.03 17.88 -15.18
C LEU A 259 13.42 19.28 -14.73
N ALA A 260 14.29 19.40 -13.71
CA ALA A 260 14.78 20.68 -13.20
C ALA A 260 15.90 21.30 -14.04
N GLU A 261 16.75 20.48 -14.67
CA GLU A 261 18.00 20.92 -15.31
C GLU A 261 17.89 21.05 -16.84
N GLU A 262 16.97 20.32 -17.49
CA GLU A 262 16.77 20.39 -18.96
C GLU A 262 15.52 21.22 -19.29
N PRO A 263 15.67 22.47 -19.78
CA PRO A 263 14.53 23.29 -20.17
C PRO A 263 13.70 22.63 -21.29
N GLY A 264 12.38 22.63 -21.14
CA GLY A 264 11.47 22.06 -22.13
C GLY A 264 11.31 20.54 -22.07
N TYR A 265 12.00 19.84 -21.15
CA TYR A 265 11.90 18.39 -21.06
C TYR A 265 10.53 17.92 -20.57
N ALA A 266 9.94 18.62 -19.59
CA ALA A 266 8.59 18.32 -19.12
C ALA A 266 7.54 18.45 -20.24
N GLU A 267 7.65 19.51 -21.07
CA GLU A 267 6.77 19.73 -22.24
C GLU A 267 6.93 18.64 -23.30
N LYS A 268 8.16 18.15 -23.53
CA LYS A 268 8.39 17.03 -24.45
C LYS A 268 7.70 15.75 -23.95
N LEU A 269 7.84 15.42 -22.66
CA LEU A 269 7.19 14.26 -22.06
C LEU A 269 5.66 14.37 -22.10
N LYS A 270 5.09 15.56 -21.81
CA LYS A 270 3.65 15.81 -21.94
C LYS A 270 3.15 15.54 -23.35
N LYS A 271 3.85 16.09 -24.36
CA LYS A 271 3.52 15.85 -25.79
C LYS A 271 3.64 14.38 -26.19
N ALA A 272 4.58 13.64 -25.60
CA ALA A 272 4.71 12.20 -25.84
C ALA A 272 3.60 11.37 -25.18
N GLY A 273 2.84 11.95 -24.23
CA GLY A 273 1.68 11.31 -23.60
C GLY A 273 1.79 11.09 -22.09
N LEU A 274 2.79 11.69 -21.41
CA LEU A 274 2.89 11.61 -19.96
C LEU A 274 1.69 12.30 -19.30
N SER A 275 1.02 11.62 -18.36
CA SER A 275 -0.17 12.12 -17.67
C SER A 275 0.16 12.83 -16.36
N CYS A 276 1.07 12.29 -15.56
CA CYS A 276 1.49 12.90 -14.30
C CYS A 276 2.91 12.50 -13.88
N VAL A 277 3.45 13.25 -12.94
CA VAL A 277 4.77 13.02 -12.34
C VAL A 277 4.62 12.63 -10.87
N PHE A 278 5.14 11.46 -10.50
CA PHE A 278 5.38 11.04 -9.13
C PHE A 278 6.78 11.50 -8.75
N LEU A 279 6.85 12.65 -8.11
CA LEU A 279 8.10 13.28 -7.75
C LEU A 279 8.53 12.85 -6.35
N GLN A 280 9.65 12.18 -6.25
CA GLN A 280 10.30 11.91 -4.98
C GLN A 280 10.56 13.24 -4.25
N PHE A 281 9.97 13.42 -3.04
CA PHE A 281 10.01 14.69 -2.29
C PHE A 281 9.99 14.42 -0.78
N ASP A 282 11.16 14.30 -0.14
CA ASP A 282 11.28 13.77 1.22
C ASP A 282 11.17 14.81 2.34
N GLY A 283 11.11 16.10 2.01
CA GLY A 283 11.02 17.19 3.00
C GLY A 283 11.43 18.55 2.45
N LEU A 284 11.44 19.55 3.32
CA LEU A 284 11.84 20.94 3.03
C LEU A 284 13.19 21.32 3.63
N LYS A 285 14.01 20.33 4.00
CA LYS A 285 15.37 20.51 4.53
C LYS A 285 16.36 19.69 3.71
N ASP A 286 17.45 20.30 3.25
CA ASP A 286 18.50 19.59 2.50
C ASP A 286 19.21 18.51 3.34
N SER A 287 19.20 18.64 4.68
CA SER A 287 19.71 17.60 5.58
C SER A 287 18.98 16.26 5.41
N VAL A 288 17.68 16.27 5.15
CA VAL A 288 16.88 15.06 4.88
C VAL A 288 17.37 14.39 3.59
N TYR A 289 17.54 15.17 2.52
CA TYR A 289 18.05 14.63 1.24
C TYR A 289 19.49 14.13 1.36
N GLN A 290 20.31 14.78 2.17
CA GLN A 290 21.68 14.30 2.41
C GLN A 290 21.68 12.90 3.03
N VAL A 291 20.77 12.63 3.98
CA VAL A 291 20.65 11.32 4.62
C VAL A 291 20.02 10.29 3.68
N LEU A 292 18.88 10.61 3.07
CA LEU A 292 18.11 9.62 2.29
C LEU A 292 18.63 9.45 0.86
N ARG A 293 19.26 10.49 0.27
CA ARG A 293 19.62 10.52 -1.17
C ARG A 293 21.12 10.74 -1.42
N GLY A 294 21.88 11.08 -0.37
CA GLY A 294 23.33 11.25 -0.44
C GLY A 294 23.79 12.63 -0.92
N ARG A 295 22.87 13.57 -1.21
CA ARG A 295 23.18 14.95 -1.63
C ARG A 295 21.99 15.89 -1.40
N PRO A 296 22.23 17.22 -1.29
CA PRO A 296 21.16 18.21 -1.22
C PRO A 296 20.37 18.24 -2.54
N LEU A 297 19.04 18.28 -2.47
CA LEU A 297 18.15 18.21 -3.63
C LEU A 297 16.93 19.13 -3.55
N LEU A 298 16.71 19.88 -2.47
CA LEU A 298 15.47 20.64 -2.27
C LEU A 298 15.20 21.63 -3.41
N GLU A 299 16.18 22.41 -3.81
CA GLU A 299 16.02 23.40 -4.89
C GLU A 299 15.78 22.71 -6.27
N ILE A 300 16.35 21.53 -6.49
CA ILE A 300 16.07 20.70 -7.67
C ILE A 300 14.61 20.27 -7.68
N LYS A 301 14.07 19.82 -6.53
CA LYS A 301 12.67 19.43 -6.41
C LYS A 301 11.72 20.58 -6.72
N LYS A 302 11.98 21.77 -6.19
CA LYS A 302 11.19 22.98 -6.48
C LYS A 302 11.19 23.32 -7.97
N LYS A 303 12.37 23.34 -8.59
CA LYS A 303 12.51 23.58 -10.04
C LYS A 303 11.81 22.52 -10.89
N ALA A 304 11.84 21.27 -10.48
CA ALA A 304 11.11 20.19 -11.18
C ALA A 304 9.59 20.42 -11.13
N ILE A 305 9.05 20.87 -9.98
CA ILE A 305 7.64 21.23 -9.85
C ILE A 305 7.31 22.41 -10.77
N ASP A 306 8.16 23.46 -10.79
CA ASP A 306 7.96 24.63 -11.66
C ASP A 306 7.96 24.25 -13.15
N ALA A 307 8.84 23.34 -13.57
CA ALA A 307 8.87 22.81 -14.94
C ALA A 307 7.60 22.01 -15.29
N CYS A 308 7.11 21.16 -14.37
CA CYS A 308 5.87 20.44 -14.55
C CYS A 308 4.65 21.36 -14.61
N GLU A 309 4.58 22.37 -13.73
CA GLU A 309 3.52 23.38 -13.72
C GLU A 309 3.43 24.10 -15.06
N LYS A 310 4.59 24.55 -15.59
CA LYS A 310 4.68 25.22 -16.89
C LYS A 310 4.26 24.30 -18.04
N ALA A 311 4.52 22.99 -17.93
CA ALA A 311 4.14 22.01 -18.93
C ALA A 311 2.65 21.53 -18.80
N GLY A 312 1.91 21.95 -17.79
CA GLY A 312 0.56 21.47 -17.51
C GLY A 312 0.53 20.01 -17.01
N LEU A 313 1.64 19.53 -16.43
CA LEU A 313 1.70 18.19 -15.82
C LEU A 313 1.33 18.24 -14.34
N GLY A 314 0.40 17.39 -13.93
CA GLY A 314 0.11 17.19 -12.52
C GLY A 314 1.28 16.53 -11.79
N VAL A 315 1.58 17.01 -10.57
CA VAL A 315 2.64 16.47 -9.71
C VAL A 315 2.05 15.86 -8.46
N VAL A 316 2.45 14.65 -8.13
CA VAL A 316 2.21 14.03 -6.82
C VAL A 316 3.54 13.97 -6.08
N LEU A 317 3.59 14.56 -4.88
CA LEU A 317 4.76 14.49 -4.03
C LEU A 317 4.82 13.12 -3.34
N VAL A 318 5.96 12.46 -3.42
CA VAL A 318 6.14 11.10 -2.88
C VAL A 318 7.25 11.11 -1.83
N PRO A 319 6.94 11.45 -0.57
CA PRO A 319 7.90 11.38 0.51
C PRO A 319 8.09 9.95 1.01
N VAL A 320 9.34 9.54 1.12
CA VAL A 320 9.72 8.40 1.95
C VAL A 320 9.88 8.91 3.37
N ILE A 321 9.05 8.43 4.29
CA ILE A 321 9.15 8.79 5.71
C ILE A 321 9.97 7.72 6.43
N ALA A 322 11.13 8.14 6.94
CA ALA A 322 12.08 7.28 7.63
C ALA A 322 12.17 7.64 9.11
N PRO A 323 12.10 6.64 10.01
CA PRO A 323 12.19 6.86 11.46
C PRO A 323 13.42 7.66 11.86
N GLY A 324 13.21 8.71 12.67
CA GLY A 324 14.29 9.58 13.17
C GLY A 324 14.96 10.50 12.13
N VAL A 325 14.46 10.53 10.88
CA VAL A 325 15.06 11.33 9.81
C VAL A 325 14.17 12.50 9.39
N ASN A 326 12.90 12.25 9.06
CA ASN A 326 12.00 13.26 8.50
C ASN A 326 10.53 13.13 8.93
N GLU A 327 10.27 12.49 10.05
CA GLU A 327 8.94 12.44 10.64
C GLU A 327 8.41 13.84 10.95
N ASP A 328 9.31 14.76 11.33
CA ASP A 328 9.03 16.17 11.59
C ASP A 328 8.72 17.01 10.33
N GLN A 329 8.83 16.43 9.13
CA GLN A 329 8.57 17.11 7.87
C GLN A 329 7.18 16.82 7.30
N THR A 330 6.41 15.97 7.94
CA THR A 330 5.11 15.50 7.43
C THR A 330 4.15 16.68 7.21
N GLY A 331 4.00 17.56 8.20
CA GLY A 331 3.17 18.76 8.09
C GLY A 331 3.70 19.78 7.09
N ASP A 332 5.00 20.03 7.11
CA ASP A 332 5.65 20.97 6.17
C ASP A 332 5.44 20.56 4.70
N ILE A 333 5.53 19.24 4.40
CA ILE A 333 5.27 18.70 3.06
C ILE A 333 3.82 18.97 2.65
N LEU A 334 2.87 18.73 3.55
CA LEU A 334 1.44 18.95 3.29
C LEU A 334 1.12 20.45 3.07
N LEU A 335 1.68 21.34 3.89
CA LEU A 335 1.53 22.78 3.74
C LEU A 335 2.17 23.27 2.43
N TYR A 336 3.34 22.74 2.08
CA TYR A 336 3.98 23.03 0.81
C TYR A 336 3.12 22.56 -0.37
N ALA A 337 2.61 21.32 -0.34
CA ALA A 337 1.70 20.80 -1.37
C ALA A 337 0.47 21.70 -1.55
N LYS A 338 -0.18 22.09 -0.45
CA LYS A 338 -1.32 23.02 -0.44
C LYS A 338 -0.97 24.36 -1.11
N SER A 339 0.24 24.89 -0.86
CA SER A 339 0.69 26.15 -1.43
C SER A 339 0.97 26.08 -2.94
N ARG A 340 1.25 24.86 -3.46
CA ARG A 340 1.59 24.62 -4.87
C ARG A 340 0.42 24.09 -5.71
N MET A 341 -0.80 24.07 -5.14
CA MET A 341 -1.99 23.75 -5.92
C MET A 341 -2.27 24.88 -6.95
N PRO A 342 -2.73 24.53 -8.17
CA PRO A 342 -3.19 23.22 -8.65
C PRO A 342 -2.08 22.34 -9.25
N ALA A 343 -0.83 22.79 -9.40
CA ALA A 343 0.25 21.99 -9.99
C ALA A 343 0.53 20.72 -9.18
N VAL A 344 0.57 20.83 -7.85
CA VAL A 344 0.63 19.67 -6.96
C VAL A 344 -0.78 19.15 -6.71
N ARG A 345 -1.03 17.93 -7.18
CA ARG A 345 -2.33 17.23 -7.17
C ARG A 345 -2.51 16.36 -5.92
N GLY A 346 -1.44 16.01 -5.24
CA GLY A 346 -1.50 15.18 -4.07
C GLY A 346 -0.16 14.96 -3.38
N VAL A 347 -0.24 14.34 -2.22
CA VAL A 347 0.91 13.80 -1.48
C VAL A 347 0.63 12.31 -1.23
N HIS A 348 1.58 11.47 -1.64
CA HIS A 348 1.49 10.02 -1.45
C HIS A 348 2.64 9.53 -0.56
N PHE A 349 2.38 9.44 0.74
CA PHE A 349 3.36 9.03 1.73
C PHE A 349 3.74 7.55 1.57
N GLN A 350 5.03 7.27 1.63
CA GLN A 350 5.58 5.93 1.60
C GLN A 350 6.53 5.74 2.79
N PRO A 351 6.04 5.35 3.97
CA PRO A 351 6.92 4.98 5.06
C PRO A 351 7.93 3.93 4.60
N VAL A 352 9.17 4.04 5.09
CA VAL A 352 10.27 3.17 4.66
C VAL A 352 9.92 1.69 4.84
N SER A 353 10.22 0.91 3.82
CA SER A 353 10.18 -0.56 3.84
C SER A 353 11.56 -1.10 3.49
N TYR A 354 11.95 -2.20 4.10
CA TYR A 354 13.31 -2.73 4.00
C TYR A 354 13.47 -3.63 2.78
N PHE A 355 13.59 -2.98 1.61
CA PHE A 355 13.83 -3.60 0.32
C PHE A 355 15.19 -3.20 -0.25
N GLY A 356 15.78 -4.05 -1.08
CA GLY A 356 16.96 -3.77 -1.88
C GLY A 356 18.13 -3.25 -1.04
N ARG A 357 18.58 -2.04 -1.33
CA ARG A 357 19.61 -1.38 -0.54
C ARG A 357 18.99 -0.59 0.60
N CYS A 358 19.25 -1.03 1.84
CA CYS A 358 18.87 -0.33 3.04
C CYS A 358 20.03 -0.39 4.03
N SER A 359 20.42 0.76 4.58
CA SER A 359 21.60 0.88 5.46
C SER A 359 21.34 0.44 6.89
N GLU A 360 20.08 0.33 7.29
CA GLU A 360 19.74 -0.10 8.65
C GLU A 360 19.15 -1.51 8.64
N PRO A 361 19.55 -2.36 9.60
CA PRO A 361 18.84 -3.59 9.85
C PRO A 361 17.40 -3.21 10.20
N ALA A 362 16.43 -4.00 9.76
CA ALA A 362 15.05 -3.83 10.12
C ALA A 362 14.92 -3.75 11.64
N GLY A 363 15.01 -2.53 12.13
CA GLY A 363 14.94 -2.24 13.55
C GLY A 363 13.52 -2.45 14.07
N SER A 364 13.41 -2.44 15.37
CA SER A 364 12.16 -2.57 16.09
C SER A 364 11.17 -1.43 15.83
N TYR A 365 11.61 -0.27 15.31
CA TYR A 365 10.74 0.89 15.08
C TYR A 365 10.34 1.01 13.60
N ARG A 366 9.03 0.98 13.36
CA ARG A 366 8.39 1.14 12.06
C ARG A 366 7.32 2.21 12.14
N ILE A 367 7.14 2.95 11.06
CA ILE A 367 6.01 3.86 10.92
C ILE A 367 4.80 3.07 10.45
N THR A 368 3.80 2.99 11.31
CA THR A 368 2.52 2.35 11.04
C THR A 368 1.50 3.34 10.49
N ILE A 369 0.33 2.86 10.04
CA ILE A 369 -0.77 3.75 9.61
C ILE A 369 -1.18 4.70 10.74
N PRO A 370 -1.48 4.24 11.97
CA PRO A 370 -1.84 5.15 13.06
C PRO A 370 -0.77 6.21 13.35
N LYS A 371 0.50 5.81 13.36
CA LYS A 371 1.61 6.75 13.54
C LYS A 371 1.66 7.81 12.45
N MET A 372 1.48 7.40 11.18
CA MET A 372 1.47 8.33 10.06
C MET A 372 0.31 9.33 10.15
N LEU A 373 -0.89 8.85 10.52
CA LEU A 373 -2.07 9.70 10.70
C LEU A 373 -1.88 10.70 11.86
N ALA A 374 -1.32 10.25 12.98
CA ALA A 374 -1.00 11.11 14.12
C ALA A 374 0.02 12.19 13.74
N LEU A 375 1.09 11.85 13.02
CA LEU A 375 2.08 12.82 12.54
C LEU A 375 1.44 13.90 11.63
N MET A 376 0.48 13.53 10.77
CA MET A 376 -0.23 14.49 9.93
C MET A 376 -1.16 15.39 10.76
N GLU A 377 -1.91 14.83 11.71
CA GLU A 377 -2.81 15.60 12.59
C GLU A 377 -2.03 16.59 13.45
N ASP A 378 -0.99 16.13 14.15
CA ASP A 378 -0.18 16.94 15.07
C ASP A 378 0.56 18.10 14.37
N GLN A 379 0.94 17.94 13.09
CA GLN A 379 1.80 18.88 12.38
C GLN A 379 1.05 19.79 11.40
N THR A 380 -0.29 19.67 11.28
CA THR A 380 -1.07 20.46 10.31
C THR A 380 -2.00 21.49 10.95
N GLU A 381 -1.80 21.82 12.23
CA GLU A 381 -2.60 22.83 12.94
C GLU A 381 -4.13 22.58 12.84
N GLY A 382 -4.51 21.30 12.75
CA GLY A 382 -5.92 20.86 12.81
C GLY A 382 -6.69 20.96 11.48
N TRP A 383 -6.08 21.19 10.33
CA TRP A 383 -6.81 21.05 9.07
C TRP A 383 -6.85 19.61 8.52
N ILE A 384 -6.01 18.71 9.05
CA ILE A 384 -6.10 17.26 8.84
C ILE A 384 -6.40 16.59 10.17
N HIS A 385 -7.37 15.68 10.19
CA HIS A 385 -7.66 14.82 11.33
C HIS A 385 -7.43 13.35 10.97
N ALA A 386 -6.92 12.56 11.90
CA ALA A 386 -6.71 11.12 11.71
C ALA A 386 -8.02 10.40 11.31
N GLY A 387 -9.16 10.87 11.84
CA GLY A 387 -10.49 10.38 11.50
C GLY A 387 -10.99 10.66 10.07
N ASP A 388 -10.31 11.54 9.34
CA ASP A 388 -10.64 11.87 7.95
C ASP A 388 -10.25 10.74 6.98
N PHE A 389 -9.38 9.84 7.40
CA PHE A 389 -8.80 8.83 6.54
C PHE A 389 -9.53 7.50 6.60
N THR A 390 -9.54 6.83 5.47
CA THR A 390 -10.00 5.44 5.34
C THR A 390 -8.91 4.60 4.70
N GLY A 391 -8.85 3.33 5.12
CA GLY A 391 -8.03 2.32 4.45
C GLY A 391 -8.82 1.61 3.35
N GLY A 392 -8.14 0.99 2.42
CA GLY A 392 -8.74 0.07 1.47
C GLY A 392 -9.05 0.68 0.11
N GLY A 393 -10.29 0.62 -0.31
CA GLY A 393 -10.63 0.67 -1.73
C GLY A 393 -10.39 -0.69 -2.36
N ALA A 394 -9.58 -0.78 -3.43
CA ALA A 394 -9.27 -2.07 -4.06
C ALA A 394 -8.26 -2.92 -3.28
N THR A 395 -7.43 -2.32 -2.42
CA THR A 395 -6.40 -3.04 -1.65
C THR A 395 -6.91 -3.60 -0.32
N ASN A 396 -6.02 -4.33 0.35
CA ASN A 396 -6.20 -4.60 1.77
C ASN A 396 -6.11 -3.29 2.58
N PRO A 397 -7.05 -2.98 3.49
CA PRO A 397 -7.09 -1.73 4.24
C PRO A 397 -5.82 -1.46 5.06
N TYR A 398 -5.12 -2.49 5.51
CA TYR A 398 -3.86 -2.35 6.26
C TYR A 398 -2.64 -1.99 5.41
N CYS A 399 -2.82 -1.80 4.08
CA CYS A 399 -1.76 -1.35 3.19
C CYS A 399 -1.82 0.14 2.90
N THR A 400 -2.97 0.80 3.06
CA THR A 400 -3.19 2.17 2.57
C THR A 400 -4.03 3.01 3.52
N PHE A 401 -3.87 4.32 3.38
CA PHE A 401 -4.79 5.32 3.90
C PHE A 401 -5.00 6.41 2.85
N GLN A 402 -6.18 7.03 2.82
CA GLN A 402 -6.50 8.08 1.85
C GLN A 402 -7.57 9.03 2.36
N ALA A 403 -7.43 10.30 1.98
CA ALA A 403 -8.42 11.38 2.14
C ALA A 403 -8.27 12.38 0.99
N ASN A 404 -9.34 13.08 0.63
CA ASN A 404 -9.32 14.14 -0.37
C ASN A 404 -9.84 15.44 0.24
N TYR A 405 -9.14 16.51 -0.01
CA TYR A 405 -9.49 17.83 0.53
C TYR A 405 -9.69 18.83 -0.59
N LEU A 406 -10.77 19.62 -0.50
CA LEU A 406 -11.05 20.71 -1.39
C LEU A 406 -10.55 22.03 -0.79
N LYS A 407 -9.69 22.73 -1.52
CA LYS A 407 -9.25 24.09 -1.18
C LYS A 407 -10.38 25.08 -1.45
N GLN A 408 -10.83 25.77 -0.41
CA GLN A 408 -11.88 26.78 -0.49
C GLN A 408 -11.30 28.13 -0.96
N LYS A 409 -12.18 29.07 -1.36
CA LYS A 409 -11.79 30.43 -1.79
C LYS A 409 -11.05 31.23 -0.71
N ASP A 410 -11.34 30.95 0.56
CA ASP A 410 -10.66 31.55 1.72
C ASP A 410 -9.31 30.88 2.06
N GLY A 411 -8.91 29.87 1.29
CA GLY A 411 -7.69 29.09 1.50
C GLY A 411 -7.81 27.98 2.54
N SER A 412 -8.96 27.79 3.19
CA SER A 412 -9.22 26.66 4.07
C SER A 412 -9.32 25.36 3.27
N MET A 413 -9.11 24.21 3.92
CA MET A 413 -9.24 22.87 3.34
C MET A 413 -10.48 22.20 3.91
N LYS A 414 -11.33 21.67 3.04
CA LYS A 414 -12.54 20.94 3.43
C LYS A 414 -12.44 19.50 2.98
N LEU A 415 -12.63 18.57 3.93
CA LEU A 415 -12.70 17.14 3.62
C LEU A 415 -13.83 16.86 2.61
N LEU A 416 -13.52 16.16 1.54
CA LEU A 416 -14.50 15.61 0.62
C LEU A 416 -14.98 14.25 1.14
N ALA A 417 -16.29 14.03 1.10
CA ALA A 417 -16.85 12.75 1.51
C ALA A 417 -16.27 11.61 0.68
N HIS A 418 -15.93 10.51 1.35
CA HIS A 418 -15.53 9.28 0.66
C HIS A 418 -16.77 8.67 0.01
N GLY A 419 -16.67 8.34 -1.29
CA GLY A 419 -17.66 7.48 -1.92
C GLY A 419 -17.58 6.08 -1.33
N GLU A 420 -18.73 5.42 -1.13
CA GLU A 420 -18.72 4.02 -0.71
C GLU A 420 -18.05 3.16 -1.80
N PRO A 421 -17.08 2.30 -1.43
CA PRO A 421 -16.46 1.40 -2.39
C PRO A 421 -17.52 0.43 -2.94
N ARG A 422 -17.61 0.32 -4.25
CA ARG A 422 -18.53 -0.65 -4.88
C ARG A 422 -17.96 -2.07 -4.72
N ALA A 423 -18.83 -3.03 -4.48
CA ALA A 423 -18.46 -4.42 -4.24
C ALA A 423 -17.84 -5.13 -5.46
N SER A 424 -18.05 -4.62 -6.67
CA SER A 424 -17.50 -5.16 -7.93
C SER A 424 -16.71 -4.10 -8.70
N GLY A 425 -15.63 -4.50 -9.39
CA GLY A 425 -14.80 -3.62 -10.21
C GLY A 425 -13.96 -2.62 -9.41
N ALA A 426 -13.59 -2.97 -8.17
CA ALA A 426 -12.83 -2.09 -7.29
C ALA A 426 -11.48 -1.67 -7.88
N SER A 427 -10.77 -2.57 -8.56
CA SER A 427 -9.48 -2.27 -9.22
C SER A 427 -9.66 -1.29 -10.39
N GLU A 428 -10.72 -1.41 -11.18
CA GLU A 428 -11.04 -0.52 -12.30
C GLU A 428 -11.42 0.88 -11.79
N GLN A 429 -12.24 0.94 -10.72
CA GLN A 429 -12.60 2.22 -10.09
C GLN A 429 -11.38 2.94 -9.51
N ALA A 430 -10.46 2.19 -8.86
CA ALA A 430 -9.21 2.76 -8.36
C ALA A 430 -8.34 3.29 -9.50
N ARG A 431 -8.25 2.56 -10.63
CA ARG A 431 -7.54 3.00 -11.83
C ARG A 431 -8.09 4.30 -12.38
N ASP A 432 -9.40 4.38 -12.56
CA ASP A 432 -10.07 5.55 -13.14
C ASP A 432 -10.03 6.76 -12.20
N PHE A 433 -10.11 6.52 -10.89
CA PHE A 433 -9.94 7.57 -9.87
C PHE A 433 -8.54 8.16 -9.93
N VAL A 434 -7.51 7.32 -9.93
CA VAL A 434 -6.10 7.73 -10.00
C VAL A 434 -5.84 8.53 -11.27
N ALA A 435 -6.31 8.05 -12.41
CA ALA A 435 -6.13 8.72 -13.68
C ALA A 435 -6.75 10.12 -13.68
N ARG A 436 -7.98 10.27 -13.21
CA ARG A 436 -8.65 11.57 -13.11
C ARG A 436 -8.02 12.50 -12.08
N GLN A 437 -7.71 12.01 -10.89
CA GLN A 437 -7.24 12.85 -9.78
C GLN A 437 -5.83 13.40 -10.01
N TRP A 438 -4.95 12.65 -10.66
CA TRP A 438 -3.53 12.99 -10.76
C TRP A 438 -3.11 13.58 -12.11
N SER A 439 -3.94 13.47 -13.16
CA SER A 439 -3.68 14.14 -14.43
C SER A 439 -3.64 15.66 -14.28
N GLY A 440 -2.91 16.32 -15.19
CA GLY A 440 -2.92 17.77 -15.33
C GLY A 440 -4.29 18.31 -15.75
N THR A 441 -4.49 19.61 -15.62
CA THR A 441 -5.80 20.27 -15.84
C THR A 441 -6.18 20.45 -17.32
N ASP A 442 -5.29 20.13 -18.28
CA ASP A 442 -5.49 20.44 -19.70
C ASP A 442 -5.69 19.19 -20.59
N ASP A 443 -6.04 18.03 -20.02
CA ASP A 443 -6.18 16.77 -20.75
C ASP A 443 -7.54 16.57 -21.45
N CYS A 444 -8.24 17.63 -21.84
CA CYS A 444 -9.32 17.47 -22.82
C CYS A 444 -8.70 17.41 -24.23
N CYS A 445 -8.66 16.23 -24.85
CA CYS A 445 -8.19 16.03 -26.23
C CYS A 445 -8.95 16.83 -27.30
N CYS A 446 -9.93 17.65 -26.89
CA CYS A 446 -10.84 18.39 -27.76
C CYS A 446 -10.60 19.90 -27.80
N GLN A 447 -9.55 20.43 -27.17
CA GLN A 447 -9.35 21.90 -27.08
C GLN A 447 -8.71 22.55 -28.31
N GLU A 448 -8.07 21.80 -29.22
CA GLU A 448 -7.63 22.35 -30.49
C GLU A 448 -8.71 22.14 -31.55
N ALA A 449 -9.35 23.24 -31.96
CA ALA A 449 -10.45 23.26 -32.94
C ALA A 449 -10.11 22.59 -34.30
N ASP A 450 -8.81 22.48 -34.62
CA ASP A 450 -8.32 21.85 -35.86
C ASP A 450 -8.11 20.33 -35.75
N GLN A 451 -8.20 19.73 -34.55
CA GLN A 451 -8.00 18.29 -34.33
C GLN A 451 -9.31 17.52 -34.14
N LYS A 452 -10.47 18.17 -34.13
CA LYS A 452 -11.78 17.51 -34.01
C LYS A 452 -12.06 16.44 -35.06
N ALA A 453 -11.39 16.49 -36.20
CA ALA A 453 -11.52 15.51 -37.29
C ALA A 453 -10.60 14.27 -37.15
N SER A 454 -9.60 14.31 -36.30
CA SER A 454 -8.55 13.28 -36.19
C SER A 454 -8.73 12.34 -34.99
N CYS A 455 -9.38 12.80 -33.92
CA CYS A 455 -9.61 11.97 -32.73
C CYS A 455 -10.74 10.95 -32.86
N CYS A 456 -11.76 11.25 -33.68
CA CYS A 456 -12.88 10.36 -33.97
C CYS A 456 -12.75 9.97 -35.43
N GLY A 457 -12.22 8.76 -35.73
CA GLY A 457 -12.15 8.25 -37.10
C GLY A 457 -13.49 8.35 -37.84
N GLU A 458 -13.47 8.33 -39.18
CA GLU A 458 -14.55 8.62 -40.14
C GLU A 458 -15.89 7.85 -39.97
N LYS A 459 -16.10 7.13 -38.87
CA LYS A 459 -17.41 6.53 -38.54
C LYS A 459 -17.71 6.76 -37.05
N PRO A 460 -18.80 7.45 -36.71
CA PRO A 460 -19.29 7.56 -35.33
C PRO A 460 -19.67 6.16 -34.85
N ARG A 461 -18.85 5.56 -33.99
CA ARG A 461 -19.30 4.48 -33.12
C ARG A 461 -20.01 5.13 -31.92
N GLU A 462 -21.25 4.82 -31.73
CA GLU A 462 -22.18 5.43 -30.74
C GLU A 462 -21.84 5.17 -29.27
N GLU A 463 -20.74 4.53 -28.95
CA GLU A 463 -20.38 4.19 -27.58
C GLU A 463 -18.88 4.43 -27.37
N THR A 464 -18.54 5.48 -26.64
CA THR A 464 -17.23 5.85 -26.10
C THR A 464 -16.52 7.04 -26.75
N CYS A 465 -17.07 8.19 -26.59
CA CYS A 465 -16.27 9.41 -26.52
C CYS A 465 -15.87 9.64 -25.05
N CYS A 466 -14.58 9.89 -24.78
CA CYS A 466 -14.08 10.23 -23.46
C CYS A 466 -14.72 11.50 -22.85
N CYS A 467 -15.52 12.21 -23.62
CA CYS A 467 -16.28 13.41 -23.25
C CYS A 467 -17.75 13.09 -22.86
N GLY A 468 -18.07 11.89 -22.40
CA GLY A 468 -19.32 11.41 -21.83
C GLY A 468 -20.58 12.18 -22.19
N GLY A 469 -21.35 11.71 -23.16
CA GLY A 469 -22.64 12.30 -23.45
C GLY A 469 -23.35 11.67 -24.63
N SER A 470 -23.97 10.51 -24.44
CA SER A 470 -25.08 10.06 -25.29
C SER A 470 -26.38 10.63 -24.71
N THR A 471 -26.98 11.60 -25.38
CA THR A 471 -28.39 11.88 -25.18
C THR A 471 -29.02 12.28 -26.50
N ALA A 472 -29.90 11.42 -26.98
CA ALA A 472 -30.92 11.83 -27.91
C ALA A 472 -31.86 12.85 -27.22
N GLY A 473 -31.87 14.10 -27.69
CA GLY A 473 -33.05 14.91 -27.65
C GLY A 473 -33.26 15.95 -26.55
N LEU A 474 -32.24 16.33 -25.73
CA LEU A 474 -32.33 17.54 -24.89
C LEU A 474 -30.94 18.17 -24.79
N THR A 475 -30.73 19.30 -25.45
CA THR A 475 -29.55 20.18 -25.24
C THR A 475 -29.73 20.91 -23.92
N LEU A 476 -29.34 20.27 -22.82
CA LEU A 476 -29.08 20.96 -21.55
C LEU A 476 -27.74 21.67 -21.68
N ASP A 477 -27.72 22.98 -21.42
CA ASP A 477 -26.50 23.73 -21.28
C ASP A 477 -25.76 23.25 -19.99
N THR A 478 -24.74 22.41 -20.14
CA THR A 478 -23.94 21.86 -19.04
C THR A 478 -22.69 22.68 -18.78
N SER A 479 -22.46 23.78 -19.50
CA SER A 479 -21.23 24.58 -19.40
C SER A 479 -20.91 25.01 -17.96
N SER A 480 -21.90 25.41 -17.18
CA SER A 480 -21.72 25.78 -15.77
C SER A 480 -21.41 24.59 -14.85
N LEU A 481 -21.87 23.38 -15.19
CA LEU A 481 -21.56 22.14 -14.44
C LEU A 481 -20.14 21.67 -14.76
N ASP A 482 -19.77 21.73 -16.03
CA ASP A 482 -18.44 21.33 -16.48
C ASP A 482 -17.36 22.27 -15.88
N GLU A 483 -17.60 23.60 -15.90
CA GLU A 483 -16.74 24.57 -15.22
C GLU A 483 -16.64 24.32 -13.71
N PHE A 484 -17.76 23.99 -13.05
CA PHE A 484 -17.76 23.65 -11.63
C PHE A 484 -16.96 22.38 -11.34
N LEU A 485 -17.12 21.33 -12.15
CA LEU A 485 -16.37 20.08 -12.01
C LEU A 485 -14.87 20.29 -12.23
N GLU A 486 -14.49 21.12 -13.21
CA GLU A 486 -13.10 21.49 -13.43
C GLU A 486 -12.54 22.30 -12.25
N GLU A 487 -13.28 23.28 -11.71
CA GLU A 487 -12.86 24.04 -10.53
C GLU A 487 -12.70 23.13 -9.32
N MET A 488 -13.62 22.21 -9.08
CA MET A 488 -13.51 21.17 -8.04
C MET A 488 -12.26 20.33 -8.25
N HIS A 489 -12.01 19.87 -9.47
CA HIS A 489 -10.84 19.07 -9.78
C HIS A 489 -9.54 19.84 -9.53
N ARG A 490 -9.41 21.09 -10.02
CA ARG A 490 -8.25 21.96 -9.84
C ARG A 490 -7.93 22.21 -8.35
N ASN A 491 -8.96 22.35 -7.53
CA ASN A 491 -8.84 22.69 -6.10
C ASN A 491 -8.83 21.47 -5.18
N THR A 492 -8.77 20.22 -5.70
CA THR A 492 -8.70 19.01 -4.86
C THR A 492 -7.26 18.58 -4.67
N LEU A 493 -6.86 18.39 -3.40
CA LEU A 493 -5.61 17.77 -2.97
C LEU A 493 -5.88 16.36 -2.45
N ALA A 494 -5.28 15.35 -3.07
CA ALA A 494 -5.32 13.98 -2.57
C ALA A 494 -4.20 13.76 -1.55
N VAL A 495 -4.54 13.29 -0.35
CA VAL A 495 -3.58 12.88 0.67
C VAL A 495 -3.74 11.37 0.87
N SER A 496 -2.70 10.64 0.58
CA SER A 496 -2.73 9.17 0.66
C SER A 496 -1.37 8.63 1.07
N GLY A 497 -1.34 7.36 1.39
CA GLY A 497 -0.08 6.67 1.62
C GLY A 497 -0.23 5.17 1.45
N MET A 498 0.93 4.53 1.26
CA MET A 498 1.04 3.09 1.11
C MET A 498 2.17 2.56 1.96
N LEU A 499 1.84 1.59 2.80
CA LEU A 499 2.79 0.86 3.61
C LEU A 499 3.08 -0.48 2.94
N PHE A 500 4.22 -0.57 2.28
CA PHE A 500 4.66 -1.81 1.66
C PHE A 500 5.09 -2.84 2.70
N GLN A 501 4.90 -4.10 2.36
CA GLN A 501 5.29 -5.22 3.21
C GLN A 501 6.68 -5.73 2.82
N ASP A 502 7.60 -5.74 3.74
CA ASP A 502 8.92 -6.36 3.58
C ASP A 502 9.01 -7.73 4.29
N ALA A 503 10.16 -8.37 4.30
CA ALA A 503 10.35 -9.72 4.82
C ALA A 503 9.97 -9.87 6.32
N TRP A 504 10.00 -8.78 7.10
CA TRP A 504 9.68 -8.83 8.52
C TRP A 504 8.18 -8.78 8.80
N ASN A 505 7.41 -8.02 8.01
CA ASN A 505 5.97 -7.80 8.23
C ASN A 505 5.06 -8.36 7.12
N LEU A 506 5.60 -9.19 6.21
CA LEU A 506 4.84 -9.78 5.12
C LEU A 506 3.73 -10.70 5.64
N GLU A 507 2.52 -10.48 5.17
CA GLU A 507 1.36 -11.35 5.32
C GLU A 507 0.89 -11.81 3.94
N LEU A 508 0.84 -13.13 3.70
CA LEU A 508 0.49 -13.66 2.38
C LEU A 508 -0.96 -13.35 1.99
N ASP A 509 -1.88 -13.25 2.95
CA ASP A 509 -3.27 -12.87 2.66
C ASP A 509 -3.39 -11.43 2.14
N ARG A 510 -2.57 -10.51 2.67
CA ARG A 510 -2.48 -9.15 2.14
C ARG A 510 -1.84 -9.14 0.74
N LEU A 511 -0.82 -9.98 0.54
CA LEU A 511 -0.15 -10.13 -0.75
C LEU A 511 -1.10 -10.64 -1.84
N ARG A 512 -1.93 -11.64 -1.54
CA ARG A 512 -2.95 -12.18 -2.46
C ARG A 512 -3.97 -11.13 -2.92
N ARG A 513 -4.12 -10.03 -2.18
CA ARG A 513 -5.00 -8.89 -2.46
C ARG A 513 -4.27 -7.66 -2.96
N CYS A 514 -3.01 -7.78 -3.33
CA CYS A 514 -2.24 -6.67 -3.89
C CYS A 514 -2.73 -6.34 -5.31
N TYR A 515 -2.94 -5.06 -5.60
CA TYR A 515 -3.32 -4.57 -6.93
C TYR A 515 -2.26 -3.66 -7.55
N ILE A 516 -1.14 -3.43 -6.84
CA ILE A 516 0.07 -2.78 -7.36
C ILE A 516 1.01 -3.88 -7.81
N LEU A 517 1.23 -3.94 -9.11
CA LEU A 517 1.99 -5.01 -9.74
C LEU A 517 3.25 -4.45 -10.39
N GLU A 518 4.25 -5.27 -10.52
CA GLU A 518 5.46 -5.01 -11.28
C GLU A 518 5.55 -6.01 -12.42
N THR A 519 5.87 -5.56 -13.63
CA THR A 519 5.99 -6.45 -14.78
C THR A 519 7.42 -6.89 -14.99
N ASP A 520 7.61 -8.18 -15.26
CA ASP A 520 8.89 -8.80 -15.57
C ASP A 520 8.69 -9.83 -16.69
N SER A 521 9.59 -9.87 -17.65
CA SER A 521 9.50 -10.77 -18.81
C SER A 521 9.55 -12.25 -18.45
N ARG A 522 10.16 -12.59 -17.31
CA ARG A 522 10.31 -13.98 -16.83
C ARG A 522 9.09 -14.47 -16.06
N TYR A 523 8.41 -13.57 -15.35
CA TYR A 523 7.39 -13.91 -14.36
C TYR A 523 6.02 -13.32 -14.66
N GLY A 524 5.92 -12.38 -15.60
CA GLY A 524 4.69 -11.65 -15.87
C GLY A 524 4.42 -10.57 -14.83
N MET A 525 3.19 -10.46 -14.32
CA MET A 525 2.81 -9.45 -13.32
C MET A 525 2.97 -9.98 -11.89
N VAL A 526 3.91 -9.45 -11.15
CA VAL A 526 4.25 -9.86 -9.77
C VAL A 526 3.83 -8.76 -8.81
N PRO A 527 3.19 -9.06 -7.67
CA PRO A 527 2.90 -8.06 -6.64
C PRO A 527 4.16 -7.31 -6.19
N PHE A 528 4.07 -5.98 -6.11
CA PHE A 528 5.22 -5.10 -5.84
C PHE A 528 6.03 -5.51 -4.61
N CYS A 529 5.35 -5.81 -3.50
CA CYS A 529 6.03 -6.18 -2.26
C CYS A 529 6.87 -7.45 -2.40
N ILE A 530 6.41 -8.44 -3.16
CA ILE A 530 7.14 -9.70 -3.32
C ILE A 530 8.21 -9.60 -4.41
N TYR A 531 7.98 -8.79 -5.45
CA TYR A 531 8.99 -8.54 -6.47
C TYR A 531 10.24 -7.91 -5.86
N ASN A 532 10.06 -6.93 -4.97
CA ASN A 532 11.14 -6.21 -4.30
C ASN A 532 11.61 -6.87 -2.99
N LEU A 533 10.99 -7.98 -2.59
CA LEU A 533 11.31 -8.65 -1.34
C LEU A 533 12.79 -8.98 -1.25
N THR A 534 13.40 -8.55 -0.13
CA THR A 534 14.82 -8.72 0.12
C THR A 534 15.00 -9.33 1.51
N GLY A 535 15.69 -10.45 1.59
CA GLY A 535 16.09 -11.06 2.85
C GLY A 535 17.20 -10.28 3.55
N SER A 536 17.42 -10.57 4.82
CA SER A 536 18.47 -9.91 5.62
C SER A 536 19.89 -10.13 5.08
N ASP A 537 20.09 -11.15 4.26
CA ASP A 537 21.34 -11.45 3.55
C ASP A 537 21.41 -10.85 2.14
N GLY A 538 20.44 -10.07 1.75
CA GLY A 538 20.35 -9.45 0.43
C GLY A 538 19.78 -10.34 -0.69
N ARG A 539 19.39 -11.58 -0.39
CA ARG A 539 18.71 -12.44 -1.39
C ARG A 539 17.34 -11.92 -1.74
N THR A 540 16.95 -12.07 -3.01
CA THR A 540 15.63 -11.74 -3.52
C THR A 540 14.97 -12.97 -4.14
N LEU A 541 13.64 -12.95 -4.31
CA LEU A 541 12.92 -14.04 -4.97
C LEU A 541 12.74 -13.80 -6.47
N TYR A 542 12.52 -12.55 -6.85
CA TYR A 542 12.13 -12.17 -8.23
C TYR A 542 13.09 -11.18 -8.89
N ARG A 543 13.61 -10.23 -8.14
CA ARG A 543 14.53 -9.19 -8.65
C ARG A 543 15.92 -9.71 -9.01
#